data_76cdb5c2617bf3d219ddf2e214143b64
#
_entry.id   76cdb5c2617bf3d219ddf2e214143b64
#
_cell.length_a   1.000
_cell.length_b   1.000
_cell.length_c   1.000
_cell.angle_alpha   90.00
_cell.angle_beta   90.00
_cell.angle_gamma   90.00
#
_symmetry.space_group_name_H-M   'P 1'
#
loop_
_entity.id
_entity.type
_entity.pdbx_description
1 polymer ?
#
loop_
_entity_poly.entity_id
_entity_poly.type
_entity_poly.pdbx_seq_one_letter_code
_entity_poly.pdbx_strand_id
1 'polypeptide(L)'
;MAINTAALDTRIKATVASTMYDMTRVNAKGYFDSEDSEEACYEKKKAMCAQRLEDLKSGDYKLGGGVVDPLPSDAPFFVKDYHSYYKTDRGYHARSLNSNGGWNVTGCESFINQPILKYSNEIRSAVLLIHGEKAHSCYFSKDAYADMTKDSKYADNKELMIIPDAVHTDLYDGGDKDYIPFDKIESFMSEYLK
;
A
#
# COMPACT_ATOMS: atom_id res chain seq x y z
N MET A 1 2.66 -6.36 1.32
CA MET A 1 2.94 -7.73 1.84
C MET A 1 3.22 -8.73 0.71
N ALA A 2 2.41 -8.87 -0.37
CA ALA A 2 2.64 -9.86 -1.43
C ALA A 2 4.06 -9.82 -2.02
N ILE A 3 4.55 -8.64 -2.38
CA ILE A 3 5.91 -8.45 -2.93
C ILE A 3 7.00 -8.86 -1.92
N ASN A 4 6.84 -8.50 -0.64
CA ASN A 4 7.77 -8.92 0.39
C ASN A 4 7.80 -10.45 0.56
N THR A 5 6.63 -11.10 0.50
CA THR A 5 6.54 -12.55 0.57
C THR A 5 7.19 -13.22 -0.64
N ALA A 6 7.01 -12.65 -1.84
CA ALA A 6 7.66 -13.16 -3.07
C ALA A 6 9.19 -13.04 -3.02
N ALA A 7 9.73 -12.04 -2.32
CA ALA A 7 11.17 -11.90 -2.09
C ALA A 7 11.72 -12.94 -1.08
N LEU A 8 10.86 -13.40 -0.16
CA LEU A 8 11.27 -14.29 0.93
C LEU A 8 11.05 -15.79 0.60
N ASP A 9 9.90 -16.13 0.01
CA ASP A 9 9.50 -17.52 -0.21
C ASP A 9 9.73 -17.96 -1.65
N THR A 10 10.78 -18.74 -1.85
CA THR A 10 11.21 -19.24 -3.17
C THR A 10 10.25 -20.25 -3.81
N ARG A 11 9.23 -20.72 -3.10
CA ARG A 11 8.17 -21.61 -3.62
C ARG A 11 7.14 -20.85 -4.43
N ILE A 12 7.04 -19.52 -4.25
CA ILE A 12 6.12 -18.68 -5.01
C ILE A 12 6.58 -18.61 -6.46
N LYS A 13 5.70 -18.98 -7.38
CA LYS A 13 5.97 -19.00 -8.82
C LYS A 13 5.54 -17.72 -9.51
N ALA A 14 4.39 -17.16 -9.09
CA ALA A 14 3.81 -15.94 -9.63
C ALA A 14 3.17 -15.11 -8.53
N THR A 15 3.24 -13.79 -8.68
CA THR A 15 2.63 -12.83 -7.76
C THR A 15 1.91 -11.75 -8.55
N VAL A 16 0.65 -11.52 -8.25
CA VAL A 16 -0.09 -10.34 -8.72
C VAL A 16 -0.32 -9.42 -7.53
N ALA A 17 0.09 -8.16 -7.67
CA ALA A 17 -0.15 -7.13 -6.66
C ALA A 17 -0.88 -5.95 -7.29
N SER A 18 -2.16 -5.82 -6.95
CA SER A 18 -3.01 -4.72 -7.41
C SER A 18 -3.03 -3.59 -6.39
N THR A 19 -2.94 -2.36 -6.88
CA THR A 19 -3.06 -1.11 -6.11
C THR A 19 -2.28 -1.12 -4.79
N MET A 20 -1.05 -1.61 -4.83
CA MET A 20 -0.24 -1.80 -3.64
C MET A 20 0.09 -0.47 -2.95
N TYR A 21 0.19 -0.54 -1.61
CA TYR A 21 0.51 0.60 -0.78
C TYR A 21 1.66 0.23 0.18
N ASP A 22 2.71 1.03 0.21
CA ASP A 22 3.82 0.80 1.11
C ASP A 22 3.65 1.59 2.42
N MET A 23 2.97 0.97 3.38
CA MET A 23 2.76 1.52 4.72
C MET A 23 4.08 1.83 5.42
N THR A 24 5.15 1.08 5.15
CA THR A 24 6.44 1.28 5.80
C THR A 24 7.12 2.54 5.29
N ARG A 25 7.11 2.77 3.97
CA ARG A 25 7.66 3.99 3.36
C ARG A 25 6.89 5.24 3.80
N VAL A 26 5.56 5.19 3.82
CA VAL A 26 4.76 6.35 4.23
C VAL A 26 4.97 6.68 5.71
N ASN A 27 5.04 5.68 6.58
CA ASN A 27 5.32 5.94 8.01
C ASN A 27 6.73 6.50 8.22
N ALA A 28 7.71 6.03 7.46
CA ALA A 28 9.09 6.52 7.58
C ALA A 28 9.26 7.92 6.97
N LYS A 29 8.74 8.14 5.75
CA LYS A 29 9.12 9.26 4.87
C LYS A 29 7.97 10.20 4.50
N GLY A 30 6.74 9.91 4.92
CA GLY A 30 5.56 10.64 4.45
C GLY A 30 5.17 10.29 3.01
N TYR A 31 4.07 10.89 2.53
CA TYR A 31 3.66 10.74 1.13
C TYR A 31 4.67 11.42 0.20
N PHE A 32 5.00 10.73 -0.90
CA PHE A 32 5.97 11.20 -1.90
C PHE A 32 7.35 11.55 -1.30
N ASP A 33 7.70 10.87 -0.19
CA ASP A 33 8.93 11.10 0.57
C ASP A 33 9.12 12.55 1.04
N SER A 34 8.03 13.28 1.26
CA SER A 34 8.02 14.68 1.66
C SER A 34 8.68 14.96 3.01
N GLU A 35 8.88 13.93 3.82
CA GLU A 35 9.48 13.98 5.16
C GLU A 35 10.70 13.03 5.27
N ASP A 36 11.38 12.76 4.15
CA ASP A 36 12.56 11.89 4.10
C ASP A 36 13.79 12.59 4.66
N SER A 37 13.87 12.67 5.99
CA SER A 37 15.05 13.15 6.70
C SER A 37 15.24 12.37 8.00
N GLU A 38 16.49 12.30 8.47
CA GLU A 38 16.83 11.68 9.75
C GLU A 38 16.08 12.35 10.90
N GLU A 39 16.06 13.67 10.92
CA GLU A 39 15.38 14.45 11.95
C GLU A 39 13.88 14.17 12.01
N ALA A 40 13.19 14.21 10.86
CA ALA A 40 11.76 13.90 10.80
C ALA A 40 11.48 12.47 11.28
N CYS A 41 12.30 11.52 10.88
CA CYS A 41 12.20 10.12 11.31
C CYS A 41 12.44 9.98 12.82
N TYR A 42 13.42 10.68 13.36
CA TYR A 42 13.72 10.69 14.80
C TYR A 42 12.56 11.27 15.62
N GLU A 43 12.01 12.41 15.23
CA GLU A 43 10.89 13.01 15.95
C GLU A 43 9.62 12.13 15.89
N LYS A 44 9.37 11.43 14.80
CA LYS A 44 8.29 10.43 14.72
C LYS A 44 8.49 9.30 15.74
N LYS A 45 9.69 8.72 15.81
CA LYS A 45 10.01 7.65 16.77
C LYS A 45 9.86 8.14 18.19
N LYS A 46 10.37 9.32 18.50
CA LYS A 46 10.26 9.96 19.82
C LYS A 46 8.80 10.17 20.25
N ALA A 47 7.96 10.65 19.33
CA ALA A 47 6.52 10.81 19.59
C ALA A 47 5.83 9.47 19.85
N MET A 48 6.14 8.43 19.07
CA MET A 48 5.59 7.08 19.28
C MET A 48 6.07 6.45 20.58
N CYS A 49 7.34 6.60 20.94
CA CYS A 49 7.87 6.13 22.23
C CYS A 49 7.18 6.82 23.42
N ALA A 50 6.95 8.13 23.34
CA ALA A 50 6.20 8.86 24.35
C ALA A 50 4.75 8.36 24.45
N GLN A 51 4.08 8.15 23.30
CA GLN A 51 2.71 7.63 23.27
C GLN A 51 2.61 6.23 23.90
N ARG A 52 3.59 5.34 23.68
CA ARG A 52 3.60 4.01 24.33
C ARG A 52 3.59 4.08 25.84
N LEU A 53 4.27 5.07 26.43
CA LEU A 53 4.24 5.28 27.88
C LEU A 53 2.87 5.77 28.36
N GLU A 54 2.21 6.61 27.58
CA GLU A 54 0.85 7.07 27.91
C GLU A 54 -0.17 5.93 27.75
N ASP A 55 -0.08 5.13 26.69
CA ASP A 55 -0.92 3.94 26.48
C ASP A 55 -0.78 2.95 27.65
N LEU A 56 0.46 2.73 28.12
CA LEU A 56 0.72 1.86 29.27
C LEU A 56 0.11 2.40 30.57
N LYS A 57 0.18 3.71 30.81
CA LYS A 57 -0.39 4.34 32.00
C LYS A 57 -1.92 4.35 32.00
N SER A 58 -2.53 4.60 30.85
CA SER A 58 -3.99 4.66 30.68
C SER A 58 -4.63 3.27 30.63
N GLY A 59 -3.89 2.25 30.20
CA GLY A 59 -4.42 0.92 29.92
C GLY A 59 -5.21 0.84 28.62
N ASP A 60 -5.10 1.86 27.74
CA ASP A 60 -5.79 1.96 26.46
C ASP A 60 -4.83 2.44 25.37
N TYR A 61 -5.21 2.29 24.12
CA TYR A 61 -4.38 2.63 22.97
C TYR A 61 -4.90 3.86 22.23
N LYS A 62 -4.00 4.79 21.91
CA LYS A 62 -4.34 5.90 21.03
C LYS A 62 -4.54 5.40 19.60
N LEU A 63 -5.69 5.71 19.02
CA LEU A 63 -5.99 5.42 17.62
C LEU A 63 -5.60 6.59 16.71
N GLY A 64 -5.11 6.25 15.52
CA GLY A 64 -4.67 7.22 14.51
C GLY A 64 -5.79 7.85 13.68
N GLY A 65 -7.06 7.54 14.00
CA GLY A 65 -8.21 7.87 13.16
C GLY A 65 -8.37 6.87 12.00
N GLY A 66 -9.53 6.85 11.39
CA GLY A 66 -9.84 6.02 10.23
C GLY A 66 -9.91 6.86 8.95
N VAL A 67 -10.73 6.40 8.02
CA VAL A 67 -11.13 7.24 6.90
C VAL A 67 -12.05 8.34 7.42
N VAL A 68 -11.71 9.58 7.10
CA VAL A 68 -12.38 10.78 7.65
C VAL A 68 -13.87 10.79 7.28
N ASP A 69 -14.71 11.07 8.29
CA ASP A 69 -16.16 11.26 8.13
C ASP A 69 -16.67 12.16 9.28
N PRO A 70 -17.36 13.30 8.99
CA PRO A 70 -17.78 13.77 7.67
C PRO A 70 -16.60 14.22 6.79
N LEU A 71 -16.78 14.12 5.46
CA LEU A 71 -15.76 14.49 4.49
C LEU A 71 -15.59 16.02 4.45
N PRO A 72 -14.39 16.58 4.72
CA PRO A 72 -14.13 18.00 4.56
C PRO A 72 -14.32 18.46 3.10
N SER A 73 -14.88 19.66 2.89
CA SER A 73 -15.14 20.20 1.55
C SER A 73 -13.85 20.38 0.73
N ASP A 74 -12.75 20.72 1.38
CA ASP A 74 -11.42 20.95 0.81
C ASP A 74 -10.51 19.70 0.86
N ALA A 75 -11.09 18.53 1.17
CA ALA A 75 -10.32 17.29 1.27
C ALA A 75 -9.54 17.00 -0.03
N PRO A 76 -8.28 16.54 0.06
CA PRO A 76 -7.52 16.09 -1.09
C PRO A 76 -8.24 14.99 -1.89
N PHE A 77 -7.95 14.89 -3.18
CA PHE A 77 -8.61 13.95 -4.07
C PHE A 77 -8.60 12.50 -3.53
N PHE A 78 -7.47 12.01 -3.06
CA PHE A 78 -7.36 10.64 -2.55
C PHE A 78 -8.18 10.40 -1.26
N VAL A 79 -8.37 11.44 -0.43
CA VAL A 79 -9.25 11.36 0.75
C VAL A 79 -10.71 11.22 0.33
N LYS A 80 -11.11 11.94 -0.72
CA LYS A 80 -12.45 11.81 -1.34
C LYS A 80 -12.66 10.42 -1.93
N ASP A 81 -11.64 9.88 -2.62
CA ASP A 81 -11.64 8.53 -3.16
C ASP A 81 -11.86 7.47 -2.06
N TYR A 82 -11.05 7.49 -1.00
CA TYR A 82 -11.23 6.57 0.12
C TYR A 82 -12.57 6.73 0.85
N HIS A 83 -13.04 7.96 1.04
CA HIS A 83 -14.35 8.20 1.65
C HIS A 83 -15.46 7.60 0.78
N SER A 84 -15.42 7.80 -0.54
CA SER A 84 -16.43 7.28 -1.47
C SER A 84 -16.55 5.76 -1.47
N TYR A 85 -15.46 5.06 -1.13
CA TYR A 85 -15.46 3.62 -0.96
C TYR A 85 -15.85 3.21 0.46
N TYR A 86 -15.07 3.61 1.46
CA TYR A 86 -15.17 3.06 2.82
C TYR A 86 -16.31 3.63 3.67
N LYS A 87 -16.91 4.76 3.28
CA LYS A 87 -17.98 5.45 4.03
C LYS A 87 -19.33 5.44 3.31
N THR A 88 -19.47 4.67 2.26
CA THR A 88 -20.71 4.49 1.48
C THR A 88 -21.03 3.00 1.33
N ASP A 89 -22.20 2.69 0.78
CA ASP A 89 -22.62 1.30 0.51
C ASP A 89 -21.68 0.57 -0.47
N ARG A 90 -20.79 1.29 -1.15
CA ARG A 90 -19.81 0.70 -2.07
C ARG A 90 -18.85 -0.27 -1.37
N GLY A 91 -18.33 0.08 -0.21
CA GLY A 91 -17.36 -0.77 0.49
C GLY A 91 -17.37 -0.64 2.01
N TYR A 92 -18.38 0.03 2.59
CA TYR A 92 -18.50 0.11 4.04
C TYR A 92 -18.73 -1.26 4.66
N HIS A 93 -17.99 -1.54 5.73
CA HIS A 93 -18.24 -2.72 6.55
C HIS A 93 -17.98 -2.42 8.03
N ALA A 94 -18.94 -2.77 8.91
CA ALA A 94 -18.84 -2.47 10.34
C ALA A 94 -17.61 -3.09 11.03
N ARG A 95 -17.11 -4.23 10.53
CA ARG A 95 -15.92 -4.90 11.04
C ARG A 95 -14.60 -4.35 10.47
N SER A 96 -14.64 -3.35 9.58
CA SER A 96 -13.44 -2.68 9.08
C SER A 96 -12.93 -1.68 10.11
N LEU A 97 -12.30 -2.15 11.16
CA LEU A 97 -11.89 -1.34 12.32
C LEU A 97 -10.97 -0.19 11.91
N ASN A 98 -10.01 -0.45 11.03
CA ASN A 98 -9.06 0.56 10.59
C ASN A 98 -9.71 1.71 9.82
N SER A 99 -10.70 1.45 8.98
CA SER A 99 -11.42 2.49 8.26
C SER A 99 -12.45 3.23 9.13
N ASN A 100 -12.96 2.59 10.18
CA ASN A 100 -14.01 3.15 11.05
C ASN A 100 -13.46 3.84 12.32
N GLY A 101 -12.40 3.33 12.93
CA GLY A 101 -11.86 3.86 14.18
C GLY A 101 -10.37 4.17 14.14
N GLY A 102 -9.71 3.70 13.12
CA GLY A 102 -8.27 3.85 12.99
C GLY A 102 -7.46 2.70 13.57
N TRP A 103 -6.18 2.76 13.32
CA TRP A 103 -5.19 1.81 13.81
C TRP A 103 -4.51 2.34 15.08
N ASN A 104 -3.89 1.45 15.83
CA ASN A 104 -3.05 1.82 16.96
C ASN A 104 -1.83 2.61 16.46
N VAL A 105 -1.67 3.84 16.94
CA VAL A 105 -0.58 4.75 16.54
C VAL A 105 0.78 4.11 16.79
N THR A 106 1.00 3.52 17.96
CA THR A 106 2.28 2.92 18.33
C THR A 106 2.56 1.60 17.58
N GLY A 107 1.53 0.97 17.01
CA GLY A 107 1.69 -0.19 16.15
C GLY A 107 2.41 0.09 14.84
N CYS A 108 2.48 1.35 14.42
CA CYS A 108 3.19 1.78 13.22
C CYS A 108 4.70 2.03 13.44
N GLU A 109 5.19 1.99 14.68
CA GLU A 109 6.60 2.27 14.99
C GLU A 109 7.58 1.34 14.27
N SER A 110 7.27 0.04 14.21
CA SER A 110 8.10 -0.94 13.50
C SER A 110 8.17 -0.68 12.00
N PHE A 111 7.15 -0.06 11.39
CA PHE A 111 7.13 0.25 9.97
C PHE A 111 8.24 1.22 9.55
N ILE A 112 8.66 2.10 10.46
CA ILE A 112 9.71 3.08 10.17
C ILE A 112 11.04 2.42 9.83
N ASN A 113 11.36 1.29 10.47
CA ASN A 113 12.64 0.60 10.34
C ASN A 113 12.57 -0.75 9.60
N GLN A 114 11.42 -1.10 9.02
CA GLN A 114 11.21 -2.36 8.33
C GLN A 114 10.67 -2.16 6.91
N PRO A 115 11.47 -1.62 5.97
CA PRO A 115 11.04 -1.35 4.61
C PRO A 115 10.73 -2.66 3.89
N ILE A 116 9.43 -2.92 3.66
CA ILE A 116 8.93 -4.18 3.10
C ILE A 116 9.24 -4.40 1.62
N LEU A 117 9.64 -3.36 0.89
CA LEU A 117 10.02 -3.46 -0.52
C LEU A 117 11.53 -3.46 -0.75
N LYS A 118 12.35 -3.39 0.32
CA LYS A 118 13.80 -3.30 0.22
C LYS A 118 14.45 -4.42 -0.60
N TYR A 119 13.87 -5.60 -0.59
CA TYR A 119 14.39 -6.78 -1.28
C TYR A 119 13.59 -7.15 -2.54
N SER A 120 12.84 -6.21 -3.10
CA SER A 120 12.07 -6.44 -4.33
C SER A 120 12.95 -6.82 -5.52
N ASN A 121 14.17 -6.29 -5.59
CA ASN A 121 15.18 -6.62 -6.60
C ASN A 121 15.71 -8.06 -6.53
N GLU A 122 15.47 -8.79 -5.45
CA GLU A 122 15.89 -10.19 -5.28
C GLU A 122 14.85 -11.19 -5.79
N ILE A 123 13.65 -10.75 -6.17
CA ILE A 123 12.56 -11.62 -6.62
C ILE A 123 12.88 -12.24 -7.97
N ARG A 124 12.97 -13.57 -8.00
CA ARG A 124 13.22 -14.34 -9.24
C ARG A 124 11.93 -14.82 -9.91
N SER A 125 10.87 -15.01 -9.14
CA SER A 125 9.56 -15.43 -9.64
C SER A 125 8.87 -14.33 -10.44
N ALA A 126 7.85 -14.69 -11.21
CA ALA A 126 7.10 -13.74 -12.00
C ALA A 126 6.30 -12.76 -11.13
N VAL A 127 6.26 -11.49 -11.51
CA VAL A 127 5.50 -10.46 -10.81
C VAL A 127 4.74 -9.58 -11.79
N LEU A 128 3.43 -9.45 -11.57
CA LEU A 128 2.58 -8.47 -12.24
C LEU A 128 2.12 -7.43 -11.22
N LEU A 129 2.51 -6.17 -11.43
CA LEU A 129 1.99 -5.03 -10.68
C LEU A 129 0.89 -4.36 -11.49
N ILE A 130 -0.26 -4.12 -10.86
CA ILE A 130 -1.40 -3.41 -11.47
C ILE A 130 -1.70 -2.19 -10.62
N HIS A 131 -1.81 -1.00 -11.24
CA HIS A 131 -2.11 0.23 -10.50
C HIS A 131 -2.92 1.20 -11.33
N GLY A 132 -3.82 1.95 -10.68
CA GLY A 132 -4.54 3.04 -11.32
C GLY A 132 -3.62 4.23 -11.59
N GLU A 133 -3.72 4.82 -12.77
CA GLU A 133 -2.90 5.97 -13.18
C GLU A 133 -3.07 7.16 -12.24
N LYS A 134 -4.31 7.43 -11.82
CA LYS A 134 -4.68 8.55 -10.94
C LYS A 134 -4.60 8.23 -9.45
N ALA A 135 -4.23 7.00 -9.09
CA ALA A 135 -4.05 6.64 -7.69
C ALA A 135 -2.84 7.39 -7.12
N HIS A 136 -3.02 8.08 -5.98
CA HIS A 136 -1.92 8.77 -5.28
C HIS A 136 -0.78 7.83 -4.88
N SER A 137 -1.06 6.53 -4.76
CA SER A 137 -0.10 5.47 -4.42
C SER A 137 0.60 4.84 -5.62
N CYS A 138 0.33 5.30 -6.85
CA CYS A 138 0.87 4.69 -8.08
C CYS A 138 2.41 4.66 -8.10
N TYR A 139 3.07 5.63 -7.47
CA TYR A 139 4.53 5.70 -7.40
C TYR A 139 5.16 4.48 -6.69
N PHE A 140 4.50 3.87 -5.72
CA PHE A 140 5.02 2.66 -5.07
C PHE A 140 5.20 1.50 -6.05
N SER A 141 4.23 1.30 -6.96
CA SER A 141 4.33 0.26 -7.97
C SER A 141 5.38 0.59 -9.02
N LYS A 142 5.48 1.85 -9.43
CA LYS A 142 6.50 2.30 -10.41
C LYS A 142 7.91 2.11 -9.86
N ASP A 143 8.15 2.52 -8.63
CA ASP A 143 9.47 2.40 -7.99
C ASP A 143 9.84 0.94 -7.73
N ALA A 144 8.90 0.12 -7.23
CA ALA A 144 9.14 -1.30 -7.02
C ALA A 144 9.42 -2.03 -8.35
N TYR A 145 8.71 -1.69 -9.43
CA TYR A 145 8.98 -2.25 -10.76
C TYR A 145 10.37 -1.87 -11.26
N ALA A 146 10.73 -0.60 -11.13
CA ALA A 146 12.06 -0.12 -11.52
C ALA A 146 13.17 -0.85 -10.73
N ASP A 147 12.97 -1.06 -9.43
CA ASP A 147 13.92 -1.78 -8.58
C ASP A 147 14.04 -3.26 -8.98
N MET A 148 12.92 -3.93 -9.26
CA MET A 148 12.90 -5.34 -9.69
C MET A 148 13.53 -5.58 -11.07
N THR A 149 13.53 -4.57 -11.94
CA THR A 149 13.99 -4.71 -13.33
C THR A 149 15.39 -4.17 -13.56
N LYS A 150 15.86 -3.26 -12.70
CA LYS A 150 17.18 -2.64 -12.83
C LYS A 150 18.30 -3.70 -12.73
N ASP A 151 19.07 -3.81 -13.81
CA ASP A 151 20.21 -4.74 -13.91
C ASP A 151 19.89 -6.20 -13.53
N SER A 152 18.60 -6.58 -13.63
CA SER A 152 18.11 -7.90 -13.23
C SER A 152 18.06 -8.85 -14.42
N LYS A 153 18.64 -10.04 -14.25
CA LYS A 153 18.49 -11.16 -15.21
C LYS A 153 17.10 -11.79 -15.19
N TYR A 154 16.23 -11.35 -14.29
CA TYR A 154 14.83 -11.78 -14.18
C TYR A 154 13.86 -10.65 -14.55
N ALA A 155 14.32 -9.63 -15.26
CA ALA A 155 13.49 -8.50 -15.69
C ALA A 155 12.34 -8.93 -16.61
N ASP A 156 12.58 -9.92 -17.47
CA ASP A 156 11.63 -10.38 -18.50
C ASP A 156 10.34 -11.01 -17.92
N ASN A 157 10.34 -11.41 -16.64
CA ASN A 157 9.15 -11.95 -15.99
C ASN A 157 8.50 -10.94 -15.01
N LYS A 158 8.83 -9.66 -15.15
CA LYS A 158 8.24 -8.57 -14.37
C LYS A 158 7.40 -7.69 -15.29
N GLU A 159 6.19 -7.42 -14.86
CA GLU A 159 5.26 -6.57 -15.60
C GLU A 159 4.67 -5.49 -14.71
N LEU A 160 4.49 -4.30 -15.29
CA LEU A 160 3.77 -3.18 -14.68
C LEU A 160 2.63 -2.76 -15.60
N MET A 161 1.41 -2.91 -15.15
CA MET A 161 0.20 -2.48 -15.87
C MET A 161 -0.40 -1.27 -15.17
N ILE A 162 -0.36 -0.14 -15.85
CA ILE A 162 -1.01 1.10 -15.38
C ILE A 162 -2.36 1.22 -16.08
N ILE A 163 -3.43 1.27 -15.30
CA ILE A 163 -4.81 1.39 -15.81
C ILE A 163 -5.13 2.87 -15.98
N PRO A 164 -5.36 3.34 -17.20
CA PRO A 164 -5.66 4.73 -17.47
C PRO A 164 -6.91 5.21 -16.71
N ASP A 165 -6.87 6.43 -16.21
CA ASP A 165 -7.93 7.10 -15.47
C ASP A 165 -8.35 6.48 -14.13
N ALA A 166 -8.00 5.23 -13.83
CA ALA A 166 -8.38 4.56 -12.60
C ALA A 166 -7.74 5.19 -11.36
N VAL A 167 -8.51 5.28 -10.28
CA VAL A 167 -8.06 5.68 -8.95
C VAL A 167 -7.72 4.44 -8.10
N HIS A 168 -7.32 4.66 -6.84
CA HIS A 168 -6.90 3.56 -5.98
C HIS A 168 -8.02 2.56 -5.71
N THR A 169 -9.22 3.06 -5.39
CA THR A 169 -10.35 2.22 -4.99
C THR A 169 -11.07 1.54 -6.15
N ASP A 170 -10.88 2.01 -7.39
CA ASP A 170 -11.45 1.36 -8.58
C ASP A 170 -10.90 -0.06 -8.81
N LEU A 171 -9.70 -0.34 -8.31
CA LEU A 171 -9.12 -1.68 -8.37
C LEU A 171 -9.52 -2.59 -7.19
N TYR A 172 -10.47 -2.16 -6.35
CA TYR A 172 -11.07 -2.98 -5.32
C TYR A 172 -12.31 -3.72 -5.79
N ASP A 173 -13.16 -3.03 -6.56
CA ASP A 173 -14.46 -3.50 -7.00
C ASP A 173 -14.75 -3.30 -8.50
N GLY A 174 -13.78 -2.76 -9.25
CA GLY A 174 -13.93 -2.43 -10.67
C GLY A 174 -14.36 -1.00 -10.94
N GLY A 175 -14.87 -0.28 -9.93
CA GLY A 175 -15.39 1.07 -10.12
C GLY A 175 -16.53 1.13 -11.15
N ASP A 176 -16.76 2.31 -11.73
CA ASP A 176 -17.84 2.52 -12.71
C ASP A 176 -17.56 1.94 -14.11
N LYS A 177 -16.31 1.56 -14.40
CA LYS A 177 -15.85 1.16 -15.75
C LYS A 177 -15.24 -0.24 -15.78
N ASP A 178 -15.43 -1.04 -14.73
CA ASP A 178 -14.87 -2.39 -14.64
C ASP A 178 -13.34 -2.43 -14.89
N TYR A 179 -12.62 -1.63 -14.08
CA TYR A 179 -11.20 -1.40 -14.26
C TYR A 179 -10.29 -2.60 -13.93
N ILE A 180 -10.82 -3.67 -13.31
CA ILE A 180 -9.98 -4.81 -12.91
C ILE A 180 -9.68 -5.68 -14.14
N PRO A 181 -8.41 -5.83 -14.57
CA PRO A 181 -8.05 -6.55 -15.79
C PRO A 181 -7.98 -8.07 -15.54
N PHE A 182 -9.13 -8.71 -15.31
CA PHE A 182 -9.20 -10.15 -15.02
C PHE A 182 -8.55 -11.03 -16.08
N ASP A 183 -8.75 -10.74 -17.37
CA ASP A 183 -8.15 -11.51 -18.47
C ASP A 183 -6.62 -11.46 -18.43
N LYS A 184 -6.04 -10.29 -18.10
CA LYS A 184 -4.59 -10.16 -17.94
C LYS A 184 -4.09 -10.93 -16.72
N ILE A 185 -4.81 -10.89 -15.61
CA ILE A 185 -4.46 -11.63 -14.39
C ILE A 185 -4.50 -13.14 -14.71
N GLU A 186 -5.56 -13.63 -15.33
CA GLU A 186 -5.71 -15.03 -15.69
C GLU A 186 -4.60 -15.50 -16.63
N SER A 187 -4.33 -14.74 -17.69
CA SER A 187 -3.27 -15.09 -18.65
C SER A 187 -1.90 -15.15 -18.01
N PHE A 188 -1.56 -14.15 -17.16
CA PHE A 188 -0.31 -14.12 -16.44
C PHE A 188 -0.16 -15.31 -15.47
N MET A 189 -1.17 -15.60 -14.67
CA MET A 189 -1.13 -16.74 -13.74
C MET A 189 -1.05 -18.06 -14.52
N SER A 190 -1.76 -18.22 -15.62
CA SER A 190 -1.72 -19.42 -16.48
C SER A 190 -0.37 -19.64 -17.13
N GLU A 191 0.37 -18.59 -17.43
CA GLU A 191 1.72 -18.67 -17.99
C GLU A 191 2.73 -19.21 -16.98
N TYR A 192 2.70 -18.69 -15.72
CA TYR A 192 3.76 -18.94 -14.74
C TYR A 192 3.45 -20.01 -13.69
N LEU A 193 2.23 -20.56 -13.64
CA LEU A 193 1.86 -21.64 -12.72
C LEU A 193 1.93 -23.06 -13.33
N LYS A 194 2.56 -23.20 -14.48
CA LYS A 194 2.78 -24.51 -15.12
C LYS A 194 3.80 -25.36 -14.37
#